data_201bba35ffae157c6cdd2708a02815da
#
_entry.id   201bba35ffae157c6cdd2708a02815da
#
_cell.length_a   1.000
_cell.length_b   1.000
_cell.length_c   1.000
_cell.angle_alpha   90.00
_cell.angle_beta   90.00
_cell.angle_gamma   90.00
#
_symmetry.space_group_name_H-M   'P 1'
#
loop_
_entity.id
_entity.type
_entity.pdbx_description
1 polymer ?
#
loop_
_entity_poly.entity_id
_entity_poly.type
_entity_poly.pdbx_seq_one_letter_code
_entity_poly.pdbx_strand_id
1 'polypeptide(L)'
;MPPRFRLSPLSAALLPLFFCTLAQADTLPVGSLHVEADKIDGQMNQVLKAEGQVRAERDGQTFEADWLEYYVDKQYVRAGQRAVMRQAGSTVEGDNLESYLDLDTGSADNAAFSFKDNGRTLRGNAERLTMQGKGQYRLQKSRANTCDPNDDSWYLKAGTIDLDYGSNLGVARHARIEFQGVPILYTPWIDFPLDGNRKSGLLFPTVKTGSDGLQVSVPYYWNIAPNYDATITPSFMAQRGTMLGLEGRYLKPDYSGKISTEQLDDSKLGKKRYLWQFTHQHSINSQLGFSLNGTTVSDDNYFKDFGDRASAAANVNLERVATLSYNPGWASFTVKAQRYQTLQDSTGSVDVPYARLPQIVATSSQQLGSLRANLESELTRFSHGKKQEGVRTVAYPSVSWALEQPWGFLRPKLGLHYTQYQLDSFGSQTSRSLSRTLPIASVDSGLTFERDNTLHGRSMTQTLEPRLYYVYIPSKDQSTLPNFDTSENDFNYAQLFTENRFSGYDRINAANQITAAVTSRMLD
;
A
#
# COMPACT_ATOMS: atom_id res chain seq x y z
N MET A 1 50.09 -28.95 -24.22
CA MET A 1 51.05 -28.54 -25.25
C MET A 1 50.56 -27.20 -25.83
N PRO A 2 51.27 -26.08 -25.65
CA PRO A 2 50.88 -24.79 -26.20
C PRO A 2 51.62 -24.54 -27.53
N PRO A 3 51.02 -23.82 -28.47
CA PRO A 3 51.75 -23.40 -29.67
C PRO A 3 52.51 -22.09 -29.43
N ARG A 4 53.74 -22.08 -29.87
CA ARG A 4 54.69 -20.96 -29.86
C ARG A 4 54.37 -19.96 -30.95
N PHE A 5 54.33 -18.68 -30.62
CA PHE A 5 54.38 -17.59 -31.60
C PHE A 5 55.82 -17.22 -31.94
N ARG A 6 56.12 -17.13 -33.24
CA ARG A 6 57.37 -16.61 -33.81
C ARG A 6 57.22 -15.11 -34.05
N LEU A 7 58.22 -14.37 -33.62
CA LEU A 7 58.52 -12.99 -34.02
C LEU A 7 59.20 -12.95 -35.37
N SER A 8 58.88 -11.99 -36.24
CA SER A 8 59.69 -11.54 -37.36
C SER A 8 59.68 -10.00 -37.42
N PRO A 9 60.80 -9.36 -37.93
CA PRO A 9 61.16 -8.01 -37.56
C PRO A 9 60.96 -6.96 -38.66
N LEU A 10 60.99 -5.68 -38.18
CA LEU A 10 61.42 -4.46 -38.89
C LEU A 10 60.53 -3.92 -40.01
N SER A 11 59.92 -2.76 -39.74
CA SER A 11 59.98 -1.60 -40.65
C SER A 11 59.94 -0.33 -39.81
N ALA A 12 61.02 0.41 -39.82
CA ALA A 12 61.20 1.74 -39.27
C ALA A 12 60.44 2.76 -40.13
N ALA A 13 59.48 3.49 -39.53
CA ALA A 13 58.97 4.71 -40.14
C ALA A 13 59.11 5.84 -39.11
N LEU A 14 59.88 6.82 -39.43
CA LEU A 14 60.08 8.10 -38.77
C LEU A 14 58.73 8.85 -38.74
N LEU A 15 58.24 9.14 -37.52
CA LEU A 15 57.19 10.15 -37.26
C LEU A 15 57.79 11.27 -36.40
N PRO A 16 57.43 12.54 -36.66
CA PRO A 16 58.00 13.67 -35.92
C PRO A 16 57.46 13.70 -34.50
N LEU A 17 58.34 13.88 -33.52
CA LEU A 17 58.03 14.18 -32.14
C LEU A 17 57.31 15.54 -32.05
N PHE A 18 55.99 15.54 -31.95
CA PHE A 18 55.27 16.64 -31.35
C PHE A 18 55.50 16.56 -29.84
N PHE A 19 56.36 17.44 -29.32
CA PHE A 19 56.42 17.75 -27.91
C PHE A 19 55.08 18.41 -27.51
N CYS A 20 54.13 17.62 -27.06
CA CYS A 20 53.03 18.11 -26.27
C CYS A 20 53.63 18.45 -24.90
N THR A 21 53.89 19.72 -24.63
CA THR A 21 54.15 20.19 -23.27
C THR A 21 52.88 19.94 -22.47
N LEU A 22 52.85 18.84 -21.69
CA LEU A 22 51.90 18.67 -20.63
C LEU A 22 52.13 19.85 -19.69
N ALA A 23 51.17 20.78 -19.65
CA ALA A 23 51.11 21.77 -18.57
C ALA A 23 51.02 20.96 -17.26
N GLN A 24 52.08 20.97 -16.47
CA GLN A 24 52.08 20.43 -15.13
C GLN A 24 51.22 21.39 -14.28
N ALA A 25 50.07 20.88 -13.79
CA ALA A 25 49.33 21.61 -12.80
C ALA A 25 50.19 21.78 -11.53
N ASP A 26 50.28 22.99 -11.03
CA ASP A 26 50.95 23.28 -9.76
C ASP A 26 50.10 22.72 -8.61
N THR A 27 50.69 21.88 -7.79
CA THR A 27 50.04 21.32 -6.57
C THR A 27 50.76 21.80 -5.33
N LEU A 28 50.06 22.47 -4.42
CA LEU A 28 50.61 22.93 -3.13
C LEU A 28 49.68 22.55 -1.96
N PRO A 29 50.18 21.83 -0.95
CA PRO A 29 49.48 21.70 0.30
C PRO A 29 49.68 22.99 1.12
N VAL A 30 48.59 23.71 1.41
CA VAL A 30 48.59 24.92 2.21
C VAL A 30 47.74 24.73 3.47
N GLY A 31 48.38 24.51 4.58
CA GLY A 31 47.70 24.05 5.79
C GLY A 31 47.13 22.66 5.61
N SER A 32 45.82 22.49 5.85
CA SER A 32 45.09 21.24 5.64
C SER A 32 44.37 21.17 4.25
N LEU A 33 44.41 22.25 3.45
CA LEU A 33 43.77 22.32 2.12
C LEU A 33 44.78 21.95 1.05
N HIS A 34 44.44 20.94 0.24
CA HIS A 34 45.18 20.56 -0.95
C HIS A 34 44.59 21.29 -2.14
N VAL A 35 45.40 22.04 -2.92
CA VAL A 35 44.94 22.87 -4.03
C VAL A 35 45.73 22.51 -5.31
N GLU A 36 45.00 22.30 -6.41
CA GLU A 36 45.48 22.07 -7.76
C GLU A 36 44.89 23.14 -8.67
N ALA A 37 45.70 23.78 -9.53
CA ALA A 37 45.25 24.79 -10.48
C ALA A 37 46.28 24.99 -11.61
N ASP A 38 45.89 25.68 -12.70
CA ASP A 38 46.80 26.05 -13.75
C ASP A 38 47.85 27.07 -13.29
N LYS A 39 47.49 27.94 -12.35
CA LYS A 39 48.34 28.94 -11.74
C LYS A 39 48.02 29.10 -10.27
N ILE A 40 49.05 29.05 -9.42
CA ILE A 40 48.97 29.28 -7.98
C ILE A 40 49.92 30.41 -7.57
N ASP A 41 49.37 31.46 -6.98
CA ASP A 41 50.10 32.58 -6.42
C ASP A 41 49.81 32.67 -4.89
N GLY A 42 50.80 32.94 -4.07
CA GLY A 42 50.54 33.00 -2.63
C GLY A 42 51.59 33.74 -1.84
N GLN A 43 51.17 34.41 -0.75
CA GLN A 43 52.02 34.89 0.32
C GLN A 43 52.00 33.88 1.45
N MET A 44 53.18 33.41 1.89
CA MET A 44 53.29 32.43 2.95
C MET A 44 52.43 32.81 4.16
N ASN A 45 51.56 31.86 4.60
CA ASN A 45 50.68 31.96 5.74
C ASN A 45 49.61 33.07 5.74
N GLN A 46 49.30 33.68 4.59
CA GLN A 46 48.26 34.71 4.50
C GLN A 46 47.15 34.33 3.50
N VAL A 47 47.42 34.45 2.23
CA VAL A 47 46.42 34.22 1.17
C VAL A 47 47.05 33.41 0.06
N LEU A 48 46.36 32.37 -0.36
CA LEU A 48 46.64 31.61 -1.60
C LEU A 48 45.59 31.98 -2.62
N LYS A 49 46.03 32.34 -3.84
CA LYS A 49 45.20 32.59 -5.00
C LYS A 49 45.48 31.53 -6.04
N ALA A 50 44.44 30.86 -6.51
CA ALA A 50 44.48 29.84 -7.56
C ALA A 50 43.58 30.26 -8.70
N GLU A 51 44.07 30.14 -9.95
CA GLU A 51 43.34 30.48 -11.17
C GLU A 51 43.49 29.35 -12.22
N GLY A 52 42.39 29.10 -12.94
CA GLY A 52 42.30 28.10 -14.00
C GLY A 52 42.10 26.67 -13.45
N GLN A 53 40.96 26.05 -13.76
CA GLN A 53 40.58 24.70 -13.40
C GLN A 53 40.91 24.31 -11.94
N VAL A 54 40.61 25.22 -11.03
CA VAL A 54 40.97 25.05 -9.62
C VAL A 54 40.21 23.89 -9.01
N ARG A 55 40.93 22.99 -8.35
CA ARG A 55 40.38 21.94 -7.47
C ARG A 55 41.06 22.03 -6.12
N ALA A 56 40.25 22.15 -5.05
CA ALA A 56 40.73 22.17 -3.69
C ALA A 56 40.01 21.12 -2.85
N GLU A 57 40.74 20.42 -2.00
CA GLU A 57 40.19 19.31 -1.19
C GLU A 57 40.69 19.41 0.26
N ARG A 58 39.74 19.21 1.20
CA ARG A 58 40.01 19.12 2.64
C ARG A 58 38.93 18.29 3.34
N ASP A 59 39.33 17.29 4.13
CA ASP A 59 38.46 16.52 5.02
C ASP A 59 37.16 16.00 4.34
N GLY A 60 37.24 15.62 3.04
CA GLY A 60 36.10 15.15 2.24
C GLY A 60 35.22 16.28 1.69
N GLN A 61 35.59 17.54 1.86
CA GLN A 61 35.04 18.69 1.11
C GLN A 61 35.88 18.92 -0.13
N THR A 62 35.21 19.08 -1.27
CA THR A 62 35.86 19.38 -2.56
C THR A 62 35.29 20.67 -3.12
N PHE A 63 36.18 21.58 -3.56
CA PHE A 63 35.82 22.82 -4.26
C PHE A 63 36.37 22.74 -5.69
N GLU A 64 35.55 23.07 -6.66
CA GLU A 64 35.93 23.23 -8.06
C GLU A 64 35.48 24.61 -8.54
N ALA A 65 36.36 25.41 -9.16
CA ALA A 65 36.03 26.76 -9.60
C ALA A 65 37.03 27.24 -10.69
N ASP A 66 36.70 28.35 -11.39
CA ASP A 66 37.61 29.01 -12.29
C ASP A 66 38.70 29.79 -11.53
N TRP A 67 38.38 30.27 -10.32
CA TRP A 67 39.33 30.88 -9.41
C TRP A 67 38.95 30.62 -7.95
N LEU A 68 39.97 30.59 -7.06
CA LEU A 68 39.79 30.40 -5.61
C LEU A 68 40.81 31.22 -4.84
N GLU A 69 40.34 31.89 -3.80
CA GLU A 69 41.18 32.54 -2.78
C GLU A 69 41.01 31.79 -1.45
N TYR A 70 42.11 31.39 -0.83
CA TYR A 70 42.13 30.76 0.48
C TYR A 70 42.90 31.61 1.47
N TYR A 71 42.21 32.05 2.53
CA TYR A 71 42.75 32.82 3.64
C TYR A 71 43.10 31.87 4.78
N VAL A 72 44.38 31.60 4.91
CA VAL A 72 44.90 30.54 5.79
C VAL A 72 44.61 30.82 7.29
N ASP A 73 44.75 32.07 7.72
CA ASP A 73 44.52 32.50 9.10
C ASP A 73 43.04 32.39 9.54
N LYS A 74 42.12 32.48 8.61
CA LYS A 74 40.68 32.44 8.83
C LYS A 74 40.03 31.11 8.47
N GLN A 75 40.81 30.18 7.89
CA GLN A 75 40.27 28.95 7.28
C GLN A 75 39.08 29.24 6.34
N TYR A 76 39.19 30.31 5.56
CA TYR A 76 38.13 30.86 4.74
C TYR A 76 38.49 30.72 3.27
N VAL A 77 37.57 30.15 2.52
CA VAL A 77 37.64 29.99 1.08
C VAL A 77 36.63 30.91 0.41
N ARG A 78 37.06 31.57 -0.68
CA ARG A 78 36.19 32.30 -1.59
C ARG A 78 36.49 31.83 -3.00
N ALA A 79 35.43 31.45 -3.74
CA ALA A 79 35.53 30.92 -5.09
C ALA A 79 34.44 31.53 -5.98
N GLY A 80 34.72 31.68 -7.27
CA GLY A 80 33.77 32.29 -8.18
C GLY A 80 33.81 31.74 -9.60
N GLN A 81 32.82 32.20 -10.38
CA GLN A 81 32.48 31.74 -11.72
C GLN A 81 32.26 30.21 -11.74
N ARG A 82 30.98 29.81 -11.47
CA ARG A 82 30.54 28.39 -11.39
C ARG A 82 31.31 27.56 -10.36
N ALA A 83 31.44 28.13 -9.16
CA ALA A 83 32.04 27.39 -8.08
C ALA A 83 31.14 26.23 -7.63
N VAL A 84 31.72 25.05 -7.46
CA VAL A 84 31.03 23.84 -7.02
C VAL A 84 31.68 23.34 -5.74
N MET A 85 30.89 23.20 -4.68
CA MET A 85 31.31 22.55 -3.45
C MET A 85 30.59 21.20 -3.32
N ARG A 86 31.35 20.15 -2.99
CA ARG A 86 30.80 18.81 -2.70
C ARG A 86 31.24 18.36 -1.32
N GLN A 87 30.30 17.80 -0.56
CA GLN A 87 30.54 17.24 0.75
C GLN A 87 29.52 16.14 1.06
N ALA A 88 29.98 14.97 1.48
CA ALA A 88 29.13 13.84 1.92
C ALA A 88 27.98 13.48 0.93
N GLY A 89 28.21 13.60 -0.37
CA GLY A 89 27.22 13.33 -1.42
C GLY A 89 26.26 14.49 -1.71
N SER A 90 26.36 15.60 -0.99
CA SER A 90 25.65 16.86 -1.27
C SER A 90 26.48 17.76 -2.16
N THR A 91 25.84 18.55 -3.00
CA THR A 91 26.47 19.49 -3.92
C THR A 91 25.81 20.86 -3.82
N VAL A 92 26.63 21.89 -3.81
CA VAL A 92 26.21 23.30 -3.94
C VAL A 92 27.04 23.90 -5.10
N GLU A 93 26.36 24.42 -6.11
CA GLU A 93 26.96 25.11 -7.23
C GLU A 93 26.39 26.52 -7.26
N GLY A 94 27.22 27.53 -7.49
CA GLY A 94 26.75 28.90 -7.55
C GLY A 94 27.85 29.92 -7.82
N ASP A 95 27.44 31.18 -7.82
CA ASP A 95 28.34 32.32 -7.93
C ASP A 95 28.80 32.76 -6.52
N ASN A 96 29.98 33.40 -6.42
CA ASN A 96 30.51 33.96 -5.17
C ASN A 96 30.40 32.99 -3.98
N LEU A 97 30.84 31.75 -4.16
CA LEU A 97 30.81 30.76 -3.09
C LEU A 97 31.85 31.13 -2.03
N GLU A 98 31.39 31.25 -0.79
CA GLU A 98 32.20 31.55 0.40
C GLU A 98 32.01 30.44 1.43
N SER A 99 33.10 30.00 2.09
CA SER A 99 33.04 28.96 3.12
C SER A 99 34.10 29.14 4.18
N TYR A 100 33.67 29.10 5.45
CA TYR A 100 34.56 28.95 6.62
C TYR A 100 34.66 27.48 6.96
N LEU A 101 35.81 26.89 6.63
CA LEU A 101 35.98 25.42 6.63
C LEU A 101 35.84 24.80 8.01
N ASP A 102 36.30 25.49 9.07
CA ASP A 102 36.22 24.99 10.45
C ASP A 102 34.82 25.14 11.08
N LEU A 103 33.96 25.99 10.51
CA LEU A 103 32.66 26.31 11.09
C LEU A 103 31.49 25.66 10.30
N ASP A 104 31.80 25.04 9.16
CA ASP A 104 30.78 24.56 8.21
C ASP A 104 29.77 25.67 7.84
N THR A 105 30.22 26.95 7.79
CA THR A 105 29.36 28.10 7.44
C THR A 105 29.81 28.72 6.13
N GLY A 106 28.90 29.36 5.43
CA GLY A 106 29.21 29.98 4.16
C GLY A 106 27.99 30.43 3.38
N SER A 107 28.19 30.88 2.14
CA SER A 107 27.10 31.24 1.25
C SER A 107 27.46 31.04 -0.22
N ALA A 108 26.43 30.93 -1.06
CA ALA A 108 26.55 30.94 -2.51
C ALA A 108 25.36 31.71 -3.10
N ASP A 109 25.64 32.55 -4.10
CA ASP A 109 24.63 33.28 -4.84
C ASP A 109 24.19 32.48 -6.09
N ASN A 110 22.95 32.67 -6.54
CA ASN A 110 22.37 31.94 -7.69
C ASN A 110 22.58 30.42 -7.59
N ALA A 111 22.43 29.89 -6.39
CA ALA A 111 22.83 28.54 -6.06
C ALA A 111 21.91 27.47 -6.64
N ALA A 112 22.48 26.47 -7.31
CA ALA A 112 21.87 25.17 -7.54
C ALA A 112 22.37 24.21 -6.45
N PHE A 113 21.47 23.40 -5.88
CA PHE A 113 21.82 22.52 -4.80
C PHE A 113 21.21 21.11 -4.96
N SER A 114 21.92 20.16 -4.41
CA SER A 114 21.47 18.77 -4.27
C SER A 114 21.95 18.23 -2.92
N PHE A 115 21.03 18.07 -1.98
CA PHE A 115 21.30 17.55 -0.65
C PHE A 115 20.82 16.11 -0.54
N LYS A 116 21.75 15.20 -0.26
CA LYS A 116 21.46 13.77 -0.14
C LYS A 116 21.49 13.35 1.32
N ASP A 117 20.38 12.79 1.80
CA ASP A 117 20.28 12.19 3.13
C ASP A 117 19.40 10.93 3.09
N ASN A 118 19.85 9.85 3.76
CA ASN A 118 19.13 8.59 3.92
C ASN A 118 18.45 8.06 2.62
N GLY A 119 19.16 8.18 1.49
CA GLY A 119 18.68 7.69 0.19
C GLY A 119 17.69 8.63 -0.52
N ARG A 120 17.38 9.79 0.06
CA ARG A 120 16.57 10.84 -0.56
C ARG A 120 17.44 11.98 -1.01
N THR A 121 17.01 12.66 -2.06
CA THR A 121 17.71 13.82 -2.59
C THR A 121 16.74 14.99 -2.67
N LEU A 122 17.04 16.07 -1.95
CA LEU A 122 16.36 17.35 -2.12
C LEU A 122 17.20 18.19 -3.07
N ARG A 123 16.65 18.60 -4.20
CA ARG A 123 17.34 19.40 -5.22
C ARG A 123 16.58 20.66 -5.58
N GLY A 124 17.27 21.64 -6.07
CA GLY A 124 16.63 22.89 -6.48
C GLY A 124 17.60 24.03 -6.72
N ASN A 125 17.01 25.22 -6.75
CA ASN A 125 17.72 26.47 -6.95
C ASN A 125 17.30 27.51 -5.89
N ALA A 126 18.21 28.40 -5.54
CA ALA A 126 17.94 29.52 -4.64
C ALA A 126 18.68 30.76 -5.13
N GLU A 127 18.10 31.95 -4.96
CA GLU A 127 18.82 33.20 -5.24
C GLU A 127 20.04 33.34 -4.33
N ARG A 128 19.91 32.91 -3.06
CA ARG A 128 21.01 32.80 -2.13
C ARG A 128 20.83 31.57 -1.23
N LEU A 129 21.89 30.79 -1.14
CA LEU A 129 22.05 29.69 -0.18
C LEU A 129 23.02 30.13 0.90
N THR A 130 22.66 29.93 2.17
CA THR A 130 23.52 30.20 3.33
C THR A 130 23.67 28.90 4.13
N MET A 131 24.89 28.47 4.34
CA MET A 131 25.28 27.40 5.24
C MET A 131 25.44 28.00 6.65
N GLN A 132 24.71 27.52 7.64
CA GLN A 132 24.65 28.08 8.99
C GLN A 132 25.38 27.22 10.04
N GLY A 133 25.96 26.10 9.57
CA GLY A 133 26.63 25.09 10.37
C GLY A 133 26.38 23.71 9.80
N LYS A 134 26.90 22.70 10.46
CA LYS A 134 26.81 21.30 10.00
C LYS A 134 25.35 20.87 9.79
N GLY A 135 25.00 20.62 8.53
CA GLY A 135 23.65 20.18 8.15
C GLY A 135 22.55 21.23 8.29
N GLN A 136 22.91 22.53 8.45
CA GLN A 136 21.94 23.63 8.55
C GLN A 136 22.06 24.57 7.36
N TYR A 137 20.95 24.73 6.61
CA TYR A 137 20.91 25.55 5.39
C TYR A 137 19.73 26.49 5.39
N ARG A 138 19.96 27.71 4.91
CA ARG A 138 18.88 28.67 4.59
C ARG A 138 18.91 29.00 3.11
N LEU A 139 17.78 28.79 2.46
CA LEU A 139 17.57 29.04 1.03
C LEU A 139 16.61 30.23 0.89
N GLN A 140 17.01 31.24 0.13
CA GLN A 140 16.19 32.42 -0.11
C GLN A 140 15.69 32.42 -1.54
N LYS A 141 14.40 32.78 -1.72
CA LYS A 141 13.68 32.75 -3.02
C LYS A 141 13.95 31.45 -3.77
N SER A 142 13.66 30.35 -3.12
CA SER A 142 14.05 29.03 -3.55
C SER A 142 12.93 28.24 -4.22
N ARG A 143 13.35 27.29 -5.04
CA ARG A 143 12.52 26.29 -5.69
C ARG A 143 13.17 24.92 -5.47
N ALA A 144 12.45 23.99 -4.85
CA ALA A 144 13.00 22.67 -4.50
C ALA A 144 12.00 21.54 -4.74
N ASN A 145 12.48 20.35 -5.05
CA ASN A 145 11.71 19.11 -5.11
C ASN A 145 12.56 17.90 -4.71
N THR A 146 11.90 16.73 -4.59
CA THR A 146 12.54 15.45 -4.30
C THR A 146 12.38 14.44 -5.45
N CYS A 147 12.04 14.91 -6.65
CA CYS A 147 11.89 14.09 -7.84
C CYS A 147 13.25 13.65 -8.41
N ASP A 148 13.25 12.64 -9.26
CA ASP A 148 14.44 12.22 -10.01
C ASP A 148 15.00 13.35 -10.89
N PRO A 149 16.28 13.34 -11.23
CA PRO A 149 16.84 14.28 -12.18
C PRO A 149 16.03 14.27 -13.49
N ASN A 150 15.66 15.47 -13.97
CA ASN A 150 14.81 15.70 -15.15
C ASN A 150 13.30 15.47 -14.96
N ASP A 151 12.83 15.16 -13.76
CA ASP A 151 11.40 15.20 -13.42
C ASP A 151 11.10 16.50 -12.68
N ASP A 152 10.43 17.41 -13.35
CA ASP A 152 10.02 18.73 -12.85
C ASP A 152 8.50 18.82 -12.67
N SER A 153 7.85 17.69 -12.43
CA SER A 153 6.40 17.62 -12.31
C SER A 153 5.85 18.52 -11.22
N TRP A 154 6.56 18.65 -10.10
CA TRP A 154 6.14 19.52 -9.00
C TRP A 154 7.31 20.22 -8.31
N TYR A 155 7.06 21.37 -7.71
CA TYR A 155 8.02 22.12 -6.91
C TYR A 155 7.38 22.76 -5.69
N LEU A 156 8.15 22.79 -4.60
CA LEU A 156 7.95 23.71 -3.49
C LEU A 156 8.73 25.00 -3.81
N LYS A 157 8.03 26.10 -4.03
CA LYS A 157 8.62 27.43 -4.23
C LYS A 157 8.34 28.28 -3.00
N ALA A 158 9.38 28.89 -2.41
CA ALA A 158 9.23 29.60 -1.16
C ALA A 158 10.07 30.88 -1.11
N GLY A 159 9.64 31.84 -0.32
CA GLY A 159 10.43 33.02 0.01
C GLY A 159 11.68 32.64 0.81
N THR A 160 11.56 31.74 1.79
CA THR A 160 12.67 31.12 2.51
C THR A 160 12.36 29.66 2.79
N ILE A 161 13.41 28.81 2.72
CA ILE A 161 13.39 27.43 3.24
C ILE A 161 14.58 27.31 4.22
N ASP A 162 14.29 26.98 5.46
CA ASP A 162 15.27 26.60 6.46
C ASP A 162 15.31 25.08 6.57
N LEU A 163 16.47 24.47 6.44
CA LEU A 163 16.71 23.02 6.57
C LEU A 163 17.63 22.76 7.74
N ASP A 164 17.23 21.91 8.66
CA ASP A 164 18.04 21.45 9.77
C ASP A 164 18.01 19.90 9.83
N TYR A 165 19.05 19.28 9.31
CA TYR A 165 19.19 17.82 9.29
C TYR A 165 19.47 17.24 10.68
N GLY A 166 19.98 18.04 11.61
CA GLY A 166 20.20 17.62 13.00
C GLY A 166 18.90 17.43 13.77
N SER A 167 17.93 18.32 13.58
CA SER A 167 16.59 18.24 14.16
C SER A 167 15.58 17.56 13.22
N ASN A 168 16.00 17.14 12.03
CA ASN A 168 15.15 16.55 10.99
C ASN A 168 13.97 17.43 10.58
N LEU A 169 14.19 18.73 10.45
CA LEU A 169 13.17 19.72 10.23
C LEU A 169 13.47 20.62 9.04
N GLY A 170 12.55 20.65 8.08
CA GLY A 170 12.45 21.69 7.06
C GLY A 170 11.31 22.65 7.37
N VAL A 171 11.54 23.97 7.23
CA VAL A 171 10.52 25.01 7.40
C VAL A 171 10.53 25.93 6.19
N ALA A 172 9.41 26.01 5.48
CA ALA A 172 9.25 26.94 4.37
C ALA A 172 8.26 28.05 4.72
N ARG A 173 8.61 29.30 4.35
CA ARG A 173 7.76 30.48 4.53
C ARG A 173 7.40 31.10 3.20
N HIS A 174 6.18 31.64 3.10
CA HIS A 174 5.58 32.12 1.85
C HIS A 174 5.71 31.08 0.75
N ALA A 175 5.30 29.85 1.09
CA ALA A 175 5.46 28.68 0.27
C ALA A 175 4.26 28.50 -0.68
N ARG A 176 4.55 28.07 -1.90
CA ARG A 176 3.54 27.60 -2.86
C ARG A 176 4.00 26.30 -3.48
N ILE A 177 3.06 25.41 -3.71
CA ILE A 177 3.29 24.19 -4.48
C ILE A 177 2.86 24.49 -5.92
N GLU A 178 3.79 24.27 -6.82
CA GLU A 178 3.57 24.36 -8.26
C GLU A 178 3.56 22.94 -8.85
N PHE A 179 2.55 22.64 -9.67
CA PHE A 179 2.47 21.41 -10.45
C PHE A 179 2.48 21.79 -11.93
N GLN A 180 3.46 21.26 -12.67
CA GLN A 180 3.71 21.62 -14.08
C GLN A 180 3.71 23.13 -14.33
N GLY A 181 4.29 23.89 -13.40
CA GLY A 181 4.38 25.35 -13.46
C GLY A 181 3.12 26.12 -13.00
N VAL A 182 2.03 25.43 -12.67
CA VAL A 182 0.79 26.04 -12.17
C VAL A 182 0.80 26.04 -10.63
N PRO A 183 0.65 27.19 -9.95
CA PRO A 183 0.51 27.21 -8.49
C PRO A 183 -0.83 26.61 -8.07
N ILE A 184 -0.79 25.52 -7.32
CA ILE A 184 -1.98 24.79 -6.86
C ILE A 184 -2.30 25.03 -5.38
N LEU A 185 -1.31 25.44 -4.59
CA LEU A 185 -1.49 25.72 -3.17
C LEU A 185 -0.55 26.84 -2.73
N TYR A 186 -1.02 27.73 -1.84
CA TYR A 186 -0.21 28.70 -1.10
C TYR A 186 -0.39 28.50 0.39
N THR A 187 0.71 28.59 1.13
CA THR A 187 0.71 28.64 2.60
C THR A 187 1.72 29.66 3.10
N PRO A 188 1.37 30.49 4.10
CA PRO A 188 2.33 31.43 4.69
C PRO A 188 3.46 30.72 5.41
N TRP A 189 3.23 29.51 5.90
CA TRP A 189 4.17 28.68 6.63
C TRP A 189 3.84 27.20 6.48
N ILE A 190 4.87 26.36 6.32
CA ILE A 190 4.78 24.91 6.34
C ILE A 190 6.07 24.31 6.89
N ASP A 191 5.97 23.27 7.69
CA ASP A 191 7.09 22.47 8.11
C ASP A 191 6.97 21.01 7.64
N PHE A 192 8.11 20.36 7.41
CA PHE A 192 8.15 19.00 6.87
C PHE A 192 9.39 18.25 7.39
N PRO A 193 9.33 16.90 7.53
CA PRO A 193 10.47 16.08 7.90
C PRO A 193 11.41 15.91 6.70
N LEU A 194 12.72 15.91 6.95
CA LEU A 194 13.74 15.75 5.92
C LEU A 194 14.04 14.26 5.65
N ASP A 195 14.02 13.41 6.67
CA ASP A 195 14.30 11.98 6.58
C ASP A 195 13.11 11.11 6.12
N GLY A 196 11.95 11.75 5.92
CA GLY A 196 10.71 11.06 5.55
C GLY A 196 10.01 10.32 6.67
N ASN A 197 10.44 10.52 7.92
CA ASN A 197 9.69 10.07 9.08
C ASN A 197 8.34 10.78 9.20
N ARG A 198 7.43 10.18 9.93
CA ARG A 198 6.10 10.77 10.16
C ARG A 198 6.23 11.94 11.13
N LYS A 199 5.60 13.06 10.80
CA LYS A 199 5.53 14.26 11.63
C LYS A 199 4.09 14.75 11.76
N SER A 200 3.72 15.23 12.95
CA SER A 200 2.43 15.89 13.15
C SER A 200 2.38 17.21 12.37
N GLY A 201 1.24 17.48 11.74
CA GLY A 201 1.08 18.73 10.98
C GLY A 201 -0.21 18.72 10.14
N LEU A 202 -0.50 19.87 9.52
CA LEU A 202 -1.59 19.99 8.58
C LEU A 202 -1.28 19.21 7.30
N LEU A 203 -2.25 18.47 6.83
CA LEU A 203 -2.23 17.83 5.52
C LEU A 203 -2.86 18.75 4.47
N PHE A 204 -2.71 18.41 3.20
CA PHE A 204 -3.28 19.19 2.11
C PHE A 204 -4.79 19.33 2.27
N PRO A 205 -5.32 20.56 2.24
CA PRO A 205 -6.75 20.77 2.26
C PRO A 205 -7.39 20.25 0.97
N THR A 206 -8.61 19.73 1.09
CA THR A 206 -9.42 19.35 -0.07
C THR A 206 -10.58 20.32 -0.22
N VAL A 207 -10.84 20.73 -1.47
CA VAL A 207 -11.95 21.60 -1.82
C VAL A 207 -12.84 20.85 -2.80
N LYS A 208 -14.12 20.73 -2.48
CA LYS A 208 -15.14 20.12 -3.33
C LYS A 208 -16.28 21.09 -3.53
N THR A 209 -16.92 21.00 -4.70
CA THR A 209 -18.16 21.72 -4.99
C THR A 209 -19.22 20.72 -5.46
N GLY A 210 -20.43 20.87 -4.99
CA GLY A 210 -21.53 19.96 -5.31
C GLY A 210 -22.89 20.61 -5.08
N SER A 211 -23.94 19.79 -5.02
CA SER A 211 -25.32 20.23 -4.75
C SER A 211 -25.50 20.95 -3.41
N ASP A 212 -24.63 20.66 -2.45
CA ASP A 212 -24.63 21.27 -1.10
C ASP A 212 -23.68 22.46 -0.97
N GLY A 213 -23.20 23.00 -2.11
CA GLY A 213 -22.31 24.15 -2.17
C GLY A 213 -20.83 23.77 -2.01
N LEU A 214 -20.06 24.75 -1.54
CA LEU A 214 -18.62 24.59 -1.30
C LEU A 214 -18.38 23.78 -0.03
N GLN A 215 -17.48 22.81 -0.12
CA GLN A 215 -16.92 22.07 1.02
C GLN A 215 -15.41 22.25 1.06
N VAL A 216 -14.88 22.60 2.22
CA VAL A 216 -13.43 22.72 2.48
C VAL A 216 -13.08 21.86 3.67
N SER A 217 -12.18 20.91 3.50
CA SER A 217 -11.69 20.01 4.55
C SER A 217 -10.19 20.26 4.79
N VAL A 218 -9.80 20.43 6.04
CA VAL A 218 -8.42 20.73 6.45
C VAL A 218 -7.95 19.67 7.45
N PRO A 219 -7.37 18.55 7.00
CA PRO A 219 -6.94 17.50 7.90
C PRO A 219 -5.69 17.90 8.70
N TYR A 220 -5.65 17.56 9.98
CA TYR A 220 -4.47 17.60 10.83
C TYR A 220 -4.05 16.18 11.19
N TYR A 221 -2.84 15.79 10.81
CA TYR A 221 -2.23 14.52 11.18
C TYR A 221 -1.51 14.65 12.51
N TRP A 222 -1.77 13.75 13.44
CA TRP A 222 -1.17 13.69 14.75
C TRP A 222 -0.35 12.40 14.89
N ASN A 223 0.98 12.53 14.83
CA ASN A 223 1.93 11.44 15.09
C ASN A 223 2.11 11.29 16.59
N ILE A 224 1.26 10.49 17.24
CA ILE A 224 1.21 10.32 18.69
C ILE A 224 2.44 9.53 19.17
N ALA A 225 2.76 8.42 18.49
CA ALA A 225 3.86 7.53 18.79
C ALA A 225 4.25 6.72 17.53
N PRO A 226 5.38 6.01 17.50
CA PRO A 226 5.77 5.20 16.32
C PRO A 226 4.70 4.21 15.85
N ASN A 227 3.84 3.78 16.74
CA ASN A 227 2.81 2.77 16.48
C ASN A 227 1.38 3.26 16.73
N TYR A 228 1.18 4.56 16.97
CA TYR A 228 -0.11 5.21 17.13
C TYR A 228 -0.14 6.52 16.36
N ASP A 229 -1.17 6.76 15.60
CA ASP A 229 -1.44 8.05 14.98
C ASP A 229 -2.94 8.36 14.92
N ALA A 230 -3.24 9.63 14.69
CA ALA A 230 -4.59 10.09 14.48
C ALA A 230 -4.65 11.16 13.38
N THR A 231 -5.80 11.29 12.75
CA THR A 231 -6.10 12.39 11.83
C THR A 231 -7.40 13.06 12.26
N ILE A 232 -7.38 14.37 12.42
CA ILE A 232 -8.52 15.20 12.79
C ILE A 232 -8.87 16.04 11.55
N THR A 233 -10.08 15.88 11.04
CA THR A 233 -10.50 16.51 9.77
C THR A 233 -11.76 17.36 9.97
N PRO A 234 -11.64 18.64 10.34
CA PRO A 234 -12.76 19.56 10.20
C PRO A 234 -13.06 19.79 8.72
N SER A 235 -14.34 19.68 8.37
CA SER A 235 -14.86 19.88 7.01
C SER A 235 -16.00 20.90 7.05
N PHE A 236 -15.78 22.08 6.50
CA PHE A 236 -16.76 23.15 6.42
C PHE A 236 -17.61 22.99 5.17
N MET A 237 -18.90 22.86 5.34
CA MET A 237 -19.88 22.71 4.27
C MET A 237 -20.85 23.87 4.26
N ALA A 238 -20.94 24.59 3.14
CA ALA A 238 -21.68 25.86 3.03
C ALA A 238 -23.16 25.75 3.47
N GLN A 239 -23.83 24.63 3.18
CA GLN A 239 -25.26 24.46 3.46
C GLN A 239 -25.56 23.56 4.67
N ARG A 240 -24.58 22.79 5.17
CA ARG A 240 -24.81 21.77 6.21
C ARG A 240 -24.11 22.06 7.52
N GLY A 241 -23.15 22.99 7.55
CA GLY A 241 -22.35 23.31 8.73
C GLY A 241 -21.00 22.62 8.74
N THR A 242 -20.46 22.34 9.93
CA THR A 242 -19.12 21.78 10.12
C THR A 242 -19.19 20.31 10.53
N MET A 243 -18.62 19.44 9.71
CA MET A 243 -18.40 18.03 10.05
C MET A 243 -17.02 17.87 10.68
N LEU A 244 -16.93 17.13 11.78
CA LEU A 244 -15.68 16.73 12.41
C LEU A 244 -15.43 15.25 12.12
N GLY A 245 -14.41 14.96 11.33
CA GLY A 245 -13.86 13.63 11.12
C GLY A 245 -12.70 13.35 12.08
N LEU A 246 -12.71 12.17 12.71
CA LEU A 246 -11.63 11.68 13.56
C LEU A 246 -11.25 10.28 13.09
N GLU A 247 -9.97 10.04 12.84
CA GLU A 247 -9.42 8.74 12.53
C GLU A 247 -8.27 8.43 13.48
N GLY A 248 -8.30 7.28 14.15
CA GLY A 248 -7.21 6.77 14.97
C GLY A 248 -6.74 5.42 14.46
N ARG A 249 -5.42 5.21 14.41
CA ARG A 249 -4.80 3.96 13.97
C ARG A 249 -3.78 3.49 14.99
N TYR A 250 -3.67 2.19 15.13
CA TYR A 250 -2.67 1.56 15.97
C TYR A 250 -2.11 0.30 15.31
N LEU A 251 -0.82 0.04 15.55
CA LEU A 251 -0.10 -1.11 15.02
C LEU A 251 0.87 -1.65 16.07
N LYS A 252 0.68 -2.90 16.46
CA LYS A 252 1.55 -3.67 17.34
C LYS A 252 1.93 -4.98 16.62
N PRO A 253 2.94 -5.73 17.07
CA PRO A 253 3.32 -6.98 16.42
C PRO A 253 2.18 -8.01 16.33
N ASP A 254 1.32 -8.08 17.33
CA ASP A 254 0.26 -9.04 17.51
C ASP A 254 -1.14 -8.49 17.23
N TYR A 255 -1.34 -7.18 17.22
CA TYR A 255 -2.63 -6.57 16.88
C TYR A 255 -2.51 -5.23 16.16
N SER A 256 -3.49 -4.95 15.32
CA SER A 256 -3.63 -3.69 14.61
C SER A 256 -5.10 -3.28 14.49
N GLY A 257 -5.34 -2.01 14.25
CA GLY A 257 -6.70 -1.55 14.02
C GLY A 257 -6.79 -0.08 13.69
N LYS A 258 -8.03 0.27 13.32
CA LYS A 258 -8.43 1.61 12.92
C LYS A 258 -9.83 1.89 13.46
N ILE A 259 -10.03 3.07 13.98
CA ILE A 259 -11.34 3.62 14.32
C ILE A 259 -11.51 4.95 13.60
N SER A 260 -12.64 5.14 12.94
CA SER A 260 -12.99 6.39 12.27
C SER A 260 -14.41 6.82 12.67
N THR A 261 -14.61 8.10 12.88
CA THR A 261 -15.92 8.68 13.09
C THR A 261 -16.04 10.01 12.38
N GLU A 262 -17.21 10.28 11.85
CA GLU A 262 -17.62 11.59 11.34
C GLU A 262 -18.85 12.05 12.12
N GLN A 263 -18.88 13.30 12.52
CA GLN A 263 -19.99 13.88 13.26
C GLN A 263 -20.34 15.24 12.70
N LEU A 264 -21.60 15.47 12.45
CA LEU A 264 -22.17 16.70 11.89
C LEU A 264 -23.48 17.05 12.59
N ASP A 265 -23.62 18.30 13.00
CA ASP A 265 -24.93 18.89 13.26
C ASP A 265 -25.43 19.50 11.94
N ASP A 266 -26.26 18.72 11.21
CA ASP A 266 -26.65 19.06 9.83
C ASP A 266 -27.73 20.15 9.85
N SER A 267 -27.32 21.38 9.60
CA SER A 267 -28.22 22.54 9.58
C SER A 267 -29.28 22.49 8.47
N LYS A 268 -29.00 21.77 7.36
CA LYS A 268 -29.96 21.59 6.24
C LYS A 268 -31.11 20.67 6.62
N LEU A 269 -30.83 19.64 7.44
CA LEU A 269 -31.84 18.65 7.86
C LEU A 269 -32.30 18.83 9.32
N GLY A 270 -31.68 19.72 10.08
CA GLY A 270 -32.01 19.98 11.49
C GLY A 270 -31.76 18.77 12.40
N LYS A 271 -30.80 17.91 12.09
CA LYS A 271 -30.50 16.69 12.85
C LYS A 271 -29.01 16.39 12.94
N LYS A 272 -28.62 15.68 14.01
CA LYS A 272 -27.25 15.18 14.14
C LYS A 272 -27.05 13.96 13.26
N ARG A 273 -25.94 13.96 12.53
CA ARG A 273 -25.55 12.86 11.65
C ARG A 273 -24.17 12.36 12.01
N TYR A 274 -23.97 11.05 11.91
CA TYR A 274 -22.70 10.43 12.23
C TYR A 274 -22.42 9.20 11.39
N LEU A 275 -21.12 8.90 11.25
CA LEU A 275 -20.55 7.65 10.79
C LEU A 275 -19.61 7.12 11.88
N TRP A 276 -19.66 5.82 12.14
CA TRP A 276 -18.66 5.10 12.90
C TRP A 276 -18.19 3.90 12.09
N GLN A 277 -16.88 3.77 11.97
CA GLN A 277 -16.22 2.61 11.37
C GLN A 277 -15.12 2.12 12.31
N PHE A 278 -14.99 0.82 12.45
CA PHE A 278 -13.92 0.23 13.22
C PHE A 278 -13.44 -1.07 12.58
N THR A 279 -12.14 -1.28 12.61
CA THR A 279 -11.49 -2.52 12.25
C THR A 279 -10.45 -2.87 13.31
N HIS A 280 -10.40 -4.13 13.70
CA HIS A 280 -9.40 -4.65 14.62
C HIS A 280 -9.03 -6.06 14.22
N GLN A 281 -7.74 -6.37 14.24
CA GLN A 281 -7.19 -7.72 14.02
C GLN A 281 -6.20 -8.00 15.14
N HIS A 282 -6.27 -9.21 15.71
CA HIS A 282 -5.42 -9.63 16.80
C HIS A 282 -5.02 -11.10 16.62
N SER A 283 -3.74 -11.36 16.48
CA SER A 283 -3.13 -12.68 16.56
C SER A 283 -2.75 -12.96 18.00
N ILE A 284 -3.70 -13.49 18.80
CA ILE A 284 -3.50 -13.73 20.25
C ILE A 284 -2.34 -14.69 20.47
N ASN A 285 -2.25 -15.71 19.62
CA ASN A 285 -1.11 -16.60 19.48
C ASN A 285 -1.12 -17.25 18.09
N SER A 286 -0.22 -18.21 17.82
CA SER A 286 -0.11 -18.89 16.52
C SER A 286 -1.36 -19.68 16.10
N GLN A 287 -2.27 -19.99 17.03
CA GLN A 287 -3.48 -20.76 16.79
C GLN A 287 -4.76 -19.97 16.96
N LEU A 288 -4.74 -18.89 17.74
CA LEU A 288 -5.92 -18.14 18.12
C LEU A 288 -5.85 -16.71 17.60
N GLY A 289 -6.82 -16.34 16.77
CA GLY A 289 -7.00 -15.00 16.23
C GLY A 289 -8.38 -14.43 16.53
N PHE A 290 -8.45 -13.12 16.67
CA PHE A 290 -9.68 -12.35 16.84
C PHE A 290 -9.72 -11.21 15.82
N SER A 291 -10.90 -10.98 15.24
CA SER A 291 -11.14 -9.82 14.38
C SER A 291 -12.47 -9.17 14.68
N LEU A 292 -12.50 -7.86 14.53
CA LEU A 292 -13.70 -7.03 14.68
C LEU A 292 -13.76 -6.05 13.51
N ASN A 293 -14.91 -6.01 12.83
CA ASN A 293 -15.15 -5.07 11.74
C ASN A 293 -16.58 -4.55 11.81
N GLY A 294 -16.76 -3.25 11.56
CA GLY A 294 -18.10 -2.72 11.54
C GLY A 294 -18.21 -1.30 11.05
N THR A 295 -19.38 -1.03 10.45
CA THR A 295 -19.79 0.30 10.02
C THR A 295 -21.20 0.56 10.52
N THR A 296 -21.47 1.77 11.00
CA THR A 296 -22.80 2.25 11.32
C THR A 296 -22.94 3.73 11.01
N VAL A 297 -24.11 4.12 10.54
CA VAL A 297 -24.44 5.50 10.21
C VAL A 297 -25.75 5.93 10.89
N SER A 298 -25.96 7.22 11.00
CA SER A 298 -27.13 7.82 11.62
C SER A 298 -28.43 7.56 10.87
N ASP A 299 -28.38 7.47 9.55
CA ASP A 299 -29.56 7.43 8.68
C ASP A 299 -29.26 6.84 7.28
N ASP A 300 -30.32 6.43 6.59
CA ASP A 300 -30.28 5.74 5.31
C ASP A 300 -29.66 6.57 4.16
N ASN A 301 -29.69 7.90 4.26
CA ASN A 301 -29.16 8.78 3.21
C ASN A 301 -27.72 9.24 3.45
N TYR A 302 -27.06 8.73 4.50
CA TYR A 302 -25.73 9.20 4.86
C TYR A 302 -24.73 9.14 3.69
N PHE A 303 -24.61 7.98 3.05
CA PHE A 303 -23.68 7.79 1.92
C PHE A 303 -24.13 8.45 0.61
N LYS A 304 -25.42 8.71 0.45
CA LYS A 304 -25.93 9.50 -0.69
C LYS A 304 -25.50 10.96 -0.60
N ASP A 305 -25.47 11.50 0.63
CA ASP A 305 -25.16 12.90 0.89
C ASP A 305 -23.65 13.17 1.01
N PHE A 306 -22.87 12.24 1.62
CA PHE A 306 -21.45 12.46 1.96
C PHE A 306 -20.49 11.55 1.22
N GLY A 307 -20.95 10.43 0.67
CA GLY A 307 -20.16 9.53 -0.17
C GLY A 307 -20.10 9.95 -1.63
N ASP A 308 -19.30 9.24 -2.40
CA ASP A 308 -19.40 9.25 -3.85
C ASP A 308 -20.52 8.27 -4.33
N ARG A 309 -20.83 8.31 -5.63
CA ARG A 309 -21.86 7.43 -6.19
C ARG A 309 -21.54 5.94 -6.03
N ALA A 310 -20.26 5.57 -6.09
CA ALA A 310 -19.83 4.19 -5.91
C ALA A 310 -20.00 3.75 -4.45
N SER A 311 -19.62 4.58 -3.49
CA SER A 311 -19.83 4.34 -2.06
C SER A 311 -21.30 4.22 -1.70
N ALA A 312 -22.16 5.07 -2.26
CA ALA A 312 -23.60 5.02 -2.03
C ALA A 312 -24.23 3.72 -2.56
N ALA A 313 -23.79 3.22 -3.72
CA ALA A 313 -24.28 1.97 -4.31
C ALA A 313 -23.74 0.72 -3.59
N ALA A 314 -22.49 0.76 -3.10
CA ALA A 314 -21.84 -0.38 -2.45
C ALA A 314 -22.25 -0.58 -1.00
N ASN A 315 -22.64 0.48 -0.28
CA ASN A 315 -22.89 0.46 1.17
C ASN A 315 -24.39 0.34 1.52
N VAL A 316 -25.06 -0.65 0.95
CA VAL A 316 -26.49 -0.89 1.26
C VAL A 316 -26.65 -1.67 2.56
N ASN A 317 -25.84 -2.72 2.78
CA ASN A 317 -25.85 -3.54 3.99
C ASN A 317 -24.57 -3.33 4.78
N LEU A 318 -24.62 -2.49 5.81
CA LEU A 318 -23.47 -2.18 6.66
C LEU A 318 -23.25 -3.31 7.66
N GLU A 319 -22.23 -4.11 7.40
CA GLU A 319 -21.88 -5.23 8.24
C GLU A 319 -21.25 -4.79 9.56
N ARG A 320 -21.59 -5.53 10.63
CA ARG A 320 -20.93 -5.49 11.94
C ARG A 320 -20.65 -6.92 12.36
N VAL A 321 -19.38 -7.28 12.42
CA VAL A 321 -18.95 -8.66 12.63
C VAL A 321 -17.80 -8.75 13.62
N ALA A 322 -17.90 -9.69 14.55
CA ALA A 322 -16.82 -10.15 15.41
C ALA A 322 -16.54 -11.62 15.10
N THR A 323 -15.28 -11.96 14.89
CA THR A 323 -14.86 -13.33 14.56
C THR A 323 -13.73 -13.78 15.48
N LEU A 324 -13.85 -14.95 16.06
CA LEU A 324 -12.81 -15.66 16.79
C LEU A 324 -12.46 -16.93 16.00
N SER A 325 -11.19 -17.09 15.64
CA SER A 325 -10.68 -18.25 14.89
C SER A 325 -9.67 -19.00 15.72
N TYR A 326 -9.83 -20.33 15.81
CA TYR A 326 -8.91 -21.23 16.51
C TYR A 326 -8.48 -22.40 15.61
N ASN A 327 -7.18 -22.53 15.38
CA ASN A 327 -6.56 -23.49 14.46
C ASN A 327 -5.51 -24.36 15.18
N PRO A 328 -5.92 -25.42 15.89
CA PRO A 328 -5.00 -26.32 16.62
C PRO A 328 -4.17 -27.24 15.71
N GLY A 329 -4.32 -27.14 14.38
CA GLY A 329 -3.60 -27.95 13.39
C GLY A 329 -4.41 -29.15 12.86
N TRP A 330 -5.23 -29.79 13.68
CA TRP A 330 -6.09 -30.90 13.27
C TRP A 330 -7.50 -30.48 12.83
N ALA A 331 -7.92 -29.26 13.18
CA ALA A 331 -9.20 -28.67 12.81
C ALA A 331 -9.10 -27.15 12.76
N SER A 332 -10.08 -26.50 12.13
CA SER A 332 -10.30 -25.05 12.20
C SER A 332 -11.67 -24.79 12.82
N PHE A 333 -11.72 -23.93 13.81
CA PHE A 333 -12.92 -23.48 14.47
C PHE A 333 -13.09 -21.97 14.29
N THR A 334 -14.28 -21.55 13.87
CA THR A 334 -14.61 -20.13 13.74
C THR A 334 -15.92 -19.85 14.47
N VAL A 335 -15.89 -18.90 15.38
CA VAL A 335 -17.09 -18.36 16.04
C VAL A 335 -17.30 -16.93 15.54
N LYS A 336 -18.46 -16.67 14.95
CA LYS A 336 -18.80 -15.38 14.37
C LYS A 336 -20.11 -14.85 14.94
N ALA A 337 -20.13 -13.57 15.30
CA ALA A 337 -21.33 -12.81 15.60
C ALA A 337 -21.46 -11.70 14.55
N GLN A 338 -22.53 -11.75 13.75
CA GLN A 338 -22.70 -10.89 12.57
C GLN A 338 -24.11 -10.32 12.51
N ARG A 339 -24.22 -9.02 12.29
CA ARG A 339 -25.49 -8.35 11.98
C ARG A 339 -25.26 -7.19 11.02
N TYR A 340 -26.35 -6.68 10.46
CA TYR A 340 -26.33 -5.63 9.45
C TYR A 340 -27.17 -4.42 9.89
N GLN A 341 -26.76 -3.24 9.46
CA GLN A 341 -27.62 -2.08 9.30
C GLN A 341 -27.91 -1.95 7.81
N THR A 342 -29.12 -2.23 7.38
CA THR A 342 -29.54 -2.12 5.99
C THR A 342 -30.12 -0.75 5.75
N LEU A 343 -29.50 0.01 4.85
CA LEU A 343 -29.97 1.34 4.46
C LEU A 343 -31.13 1.19 3.49
N GLN A 344 -32.25 1.81 3.81
CA GLN A 344 -33.45 1.76 2.98
C GLN A 344 -33.40 2.84 1.89
N ASP A 345 -33.93 2.52 0.72
CA ASP A 345 -34.10 3.49 -0.36
C ASP A 345 -35.56 3.99 -0.42
N SER A 346 -35.74 5.28 -0.65
CA SER A 346 -37.06 5.86 -0.86
C SER A 346 -37.78 5.36 -2.13
N THR A 347 -37.02 4.78 -3.07
CA THR A 347 -37.53 4.25 -4.35
C THR A 347 -37.90 2.78 -4.30
N GLY A 348 -37.48 2.04 -3.27
CA GLY A 348 -37.76 0.62 -3.13
C GLY A 348 -37.27 0.05 -1.78
N SER A 349 -37.97 -0.96 -1.28
CA SER A 349 -37.57 -1.65 -0.05
C SER A 349 -36.38 -2.57 -0.31
N VAL A 350 -35.32 -2.41 0.46
CA VAL A 350 -34.15 -3.29 0.46
C VAL A 350 -34.37 -4.43 1.45
N ASP A 351 -34.14 -5.67 1.00
CA ASP A 351 -34.25 -6.84 1.87
C ASP A 351 -33.14 -6.86 2.93
N VAL A 352 -33.51 -7.08 4.16
CA VAL A 352 -32.58 -7.12 5.29
C VAL A 352 -32.02 -8.53 5.42
N PRO A 353 -30.69 -8.73 5.40
CA PRO A 353 -30.11 -10.05 5.62
C PRO A 353 -30.33 -10.53 7.08
N TYR A 354 -30.37 -11.84 7.26
CA TYR A 354 -30.39 -12.42 8.59
C TYR A 354 -29.12 -12.09 9.37
N ALA A 355 -29.26 -11.75 10.64
CA ALA A 355 -28.15 -11.75 11.59
C ALA A 355 -27.79 -13.20 11.96
N ARG A 356 -26.51 -13.46 12.16
CA ARG A 356 -25.96 -14.75 12.64
C ARG A 356 -25.36 -14.54 14.02
N LEU A 357 -26.09 -15.01 15.08
CA LEU A 357 -25.79 -14.65 16.47
C LEU A 357 -25.97 -15.85 17.43
N PRO A 358 -24.99 -16.74 17.59
CA PRO A 358 -23.73 -16.88 16.87
C PRO A 358 -23.82 -17.77 15.62
N GLN A 359 -22.77 -17.76 14.82
CA GLN A 359 -22.42 -18.82 13.88
C GLN A 359 -21.14 -19.50 14.36
N ILE A 360 -21.15 -20.82 14.53
CA ILE A 360 -20.00 -21.65 14.90
C ILE A 360 -19.74 -22.59 13.74
N VAL A 361 -18.56 -22.51 13.15
CA VAL A 361 -18.13 -23.39 12.06
C VAL A 361 -16.93 -24.20 12.53
N ALA A 362 -16.94 -25.51 12.29
CA ALA A 362 -15.79 -26.34 12.52
C ALA A 362 -15.51 -27.19 11.27
N THR A 363 -14.26 -27.18 10.82
CA THR A 363 -13.79 -27.96 9.68
C THR A 363 -12.57 -28.79 10.09
N SER A 364 -12.48 -30.02 9.60
CA SER A 364 -11.32 -30.87 9.80
C SER A 364 -11.05 -31.69 8.53
N SER A 365 -9.79 -31.90 8.22
CA SER A 365 -9.34 -32.76 7.12
C SER A 365 -8.16 -33.59 7.61
N GLN A 366 -8.36 -34.91 7.72
CA GLN A 366 -7.37 -35.85 8.27
C GLN A 366 -6.98 -36.88 7.22
N GLN A 367 -5.68 -37.09 7.04
CA GLN A 367 -5.16 -38.16 6.18
C GLN A 367 -5.10 -39.45 6.97
N LEU A 368 -5.84 -40.47 6.50
CA LEU A 368 -5.91 -41.82 7.10
C LEU A 368 -5.39 -42.85 6.09
N GLY A 369 -4.08 -42.99 6.04
CA GLY A 369 -3.43 -43.80 4.99
C GLY A 369 -3.66 -43.20 3.61
N SER A 370 -4.27 -43.96 2.69
CA SER A 370 -4.65 -43.47 1.34
C SER A 370 -5.97 -42.72 1.31
N LEU A 371 -6.73 -42.73 2.38
CA LEU A 371 -8.00 -42.05 2.49
C LEU A 371 -7.85 -40.68 3.18
N ARG A 372 -8.71 -39.74 2.82
CA ARG A 372 -8.86 -38.45 3.51
C ARG A 372 -10.27 -38.32 4.06
N ALA A 373 -10.36 -38.23 5.38
CA ALA A 373 -11.61 -37.95 6.07
C ALA A 373 -11.77 -36.44 6.27
N ASN A 374 -12.91 -35.89 5.83
CA ASN A 374 -13.25 -34.50 6.01
C ASN A 374 -14.54 -34.37 6.83
N LEU A 375 -14.60 -33.33 7.64
CA LEU A 375 -15.80 -32.91 8.34
C LEU A 375 -16.00 -31.42 8.15
N GLU A 376 -17.16 -31.03 7.65
CA GLU A 376 -17.65 -29.66 7.69
C GLU A 376 -18.88 -29.62 8.61
N SER A 377 -18.90 -28.71 9.57
CA SER A 377 -20.03 -28.56 10.47
C SER A 377 -20.29 -27.11 10.79
N GLU A 378 -21.57 -26.78 10.98
CA GLU A 378 -22.04 -25.46 11.32
C GLU A 378 -23.17 -25.52 12.35
N LEU A 379 -23.14 -24.62 13.31
CA LEU A 379 -24.27 -24.27 14.17
C LEU A 379 -24.51 -22.76 14.05
N THR A 380 -25.67 -22.36 13.54
CA THR A 380 -25.98 -20.94 13.33
C THR A 380 -27.35 -20.61 13.85
N ARG A 381 -27.41 -19.60 14.72
CA ARG A 381 -28.64 -18.92 15.11
C ARG A 381 -28.91 -17.77 14.13
N PHE A 382 -30.04 -17.86 13.40
CA PHE A 382 -30.52 -16.81 12.50
C PHE A 382 -31.58 -15.97 13.18
N SER A 383 -31.39 -14.63 13.14
CA SER A 383 -32.32 -13.67 13.72
C SER A 383 -32.63 -12.54 12.74
N HIS A 384 -33.90 -12.11 12.65
CA HIS A 384 -34.34 -11.11 11.66
C HIS A 384 -35.43 -10.15 12.20
N GLY A 385 -36.23 -10.52 13.18
CA GLY A 385 -37.32 -9.72 13.74
C GLY A 385 -38.59 -9.58 12.89
N LYS A 386 -38.53 -9.84 11.56
CA LYS A 386 -39.65 -9.77 10.61
C LYS A 386 -39.84 -11.03 9.76
N LYS A 387 -38.97 -12.01 9.89
CA LYS A 387 -38.98 -13.29 9.16
C LYS A 387 -38.87 -14.44 10.17
N GLN A 388 -39.09 -15.66 9.67
CA GLN A 388 -38.91 -16.88 10.47
C GLN A 388 -37.49 -16.92 11.06
N GLU A 389 -37.34 -17.05 12.34
CA GLU A 389 -36.06 -17.25 13.02
C GLU A 389 -35.84 -18.70 13.40
N GLY A 390 -34.60 -19.07 13.74
CA GLY A 390 -34.29 -20.42 14.17
C GLY A 390 -32.80 -20.72 14.22
N VAL A 391 -32.50 -21.97 14.60
CA VAL A 391 -31.15 -22.52 14.63
C VAL A 391 -31.03 -23.54 13.53
N ARG A 392 -29.96 -23.42 12.72
CA ARG A 392 -29.53 -24.46 11.77
C ARG A 392 -28.30 -25.18 12.31
N THR A 393 -28.34 -26.49 12.27
CA THR A 393 -27.18 -27.36 12.54
C THR A 393 -26.87 -28.13 11.26
N VAL A 394 -25.62 -28.12 10.84
CA VAL A 394 -25.12 -28.83 9.65
C VAL A 394 -23.98 -29.75 10.07
N ALA A 395 -23.96 -30.96 9.51
CA ALA A 395 -22.83 -31.86 9.58
C ALA A 395 -22.64 -32.55 8.21
N TYR A 396 -21.47 -32.42 7.63
CA TYR A 396 -21.11 -33.04 6.37
C TYR A 396 -19.79 -33.83 6.50
N PRO A 397 -19.82 -35.01 7.13
CA PRO A 397 -18.70 -35.93 7.05
C PRO A 397 -18.57 -36.48 5.62
N SER A 398 -17.34 -36.57 5.12
CA SER A 398 -17.03 -37.17 3.83
C SER A 398 -15.68 -37.86 3.83
N VAL A 399 -15.54 -38.86 3.00
CA VAL A 399 -14.29 -39.60 2.77
C VAL A 399 -13.95 -39.54 1.29
N SER A 400 -12.74 -39.17 0.99
CA SER A 400 -12.19 -39.17 -0.36
C SER A 400 -10.91 -39.98 -0.46
N TRP A 401 -10.67 -40.50 -1.64
CA TRP A 401 -9.44 -41.19 -1.98
C TRP A 401 -8.82 -40.49 -3.20
N ALA A 402 -7.60 -39.99 -3.07
CA ALA A 402 -6.91 -39.36 -4.16
C ALA A 402 -5.79 -40.22 -4.69
N LEU A 403 -5.97 -40.74 -5.91
CA LEU A 403 -4.90 -41.31 -6.73
C LEU A 403 -4.36 -40.18 -7.61
N GLU A 404 -3.15 -39.73 -7.34
CA GLU A 404 -2.49 -38.67 -8.10
C GLU A 404 -1.18 -39.18 -8.68
N GLN A 405 -1.05 -39.04 -9.99
CA GLN A 405 0.12 -39.42 -10.77
C GLN A 405 0.50 -38.23 -11.67
N PRO A 406 1.75 -38.10 -12.11
CA PRO A 406 2.14 -37.05 -13.04
C PRO A 406 1.28 -36.98 -14.31
N TRP A 407 0.77 -38.11 -14.77
CA TRP A 407 -0.04 -38.21 -15.98
C TRP A 407 -1.55 -38.07 -15.75
N GLY A 408 -2.02 -37.96 -14.47
CA GLY A 408 -3.45 -37.80 -14.23
C GLY A 408 -3.86 -38.09 -12.77
N PHE A 409 -5.15 -37.90 -12.50
CA PHE A 409 -5.71 -38.09 -11.17
C PHE A 409 -7.08 -38.77 -11.22
N LEU A 410 -7.43 -39.43 -10.11
CA LEU A 410 -8.76 -40.00 -9.85
C LEU A 410 -9.10 -39.74 -8.37
N ARG A 411 -10.21 -39.04 -8.11
CA ARG A 411 -10.63 -38.56 -6.78
C ARG A 411 -12.09 -38.92 -6.49
N PRO A 412 -12.42 -40.17 -6.18
CA PRO A 412 -13.74 -40.51 -5.69
C PRO A 412 -13.96 -39.95 -4.29
N LYS A 413 -15.18 -39.46 -4.02
CA LYS A 413 -15.63 -38.93 -2.74
C LYS A 413 -17.03 -39.43 -2.41
N LEU A 414 -17.26 -39.80 -1.15
CA LEU A 414 -18.56 -40.12 -0.58
C LEU A 414 -18.78 -39.29 0.67
N GLY A 415 -19.95 -38.68 0.79
CA GLY A 415 -20.33 -37.86 1.95
C GLY A 415 -21.79 -38.05 2.33
N LEU A 416 -22.10 -37.63 3.55
CA LEU A 416 -23.46 -37.63 4.07
C LEU A 416 -23.78 -36.24 4.63
N HIS A 417 -24.58 -35.47 3.91
CA HIS A 417 -24.96 -34.13 4.32
C HIS A 417 -26.21 -34.16 5.19
N TYR A 418 -26.04 -33.84 6.47
CA TYR A 418 -27.12 -33.73 7.44
C TYR A 418 -27.37 -32.26 7.77
N THR A 419 -28.64 -31.83 7.74
CA THR A 419 -29.07 -30.49 8.15
C THR A 419 -30.28 -30.62 9.06
N GLN A 420 -30.26 -29.95 10.21
CA GLN A 420 -31.38 -29.84 11.14
C GLN A 420 -31.72 -28.37 11.38
N TYR A 421 -33.01 -28.08 11.43
CA TYR A 421 -33.56 -26.77 11.77
C TYR A 421 -34.43 -26.87 13.02
N GLN A 422 -34.19 -25.97 13.95
CA GLN A 422 -35.08 -25.70 15.06
C GLN A 422 -35.66 -24.30 14.86
N LEU A 423 -36.91 -24.23 14.40
CA LEU A 423 -37.58 -22.98 14.05
C LEU A 423 -38.37 -22.47 15.24
N ASP A 424 -38.29 -21.18 15.52
CA ASP A 424 -39.09 -20.52 16.54
C ASP A 424 -40.53 -20.34 16.07
N SER A 425 -41.42 -20.03 16.97
CA SER A 425 -42.79 -19.62 16.61
C SER A 425 -42.75 -18.29 15.83
N PHE A 426 -43.52 -18.23 14.75
CA PHE A 426 -43.61 -17.03 13.90
C PHE A 426 -45.01 -16.88 13.31
N GLY A 427 -45.66 -15.75 13.54
CA GLY A 427 -47.08 -15.55 13.20
C GLY A 427 -47.97 -16.58 13.87
N SER A 428 -48.76 -17.33 13.12
CA SER A 428 -49.61 -18.42 13.60
C SER A 428 -48.91 -19.78 13.66
N GLN A 429 -47.63 -19.88 13.25
CA GLN A 429 -46.89 -21.14 13.28
C GLN A 429 -46.22 -21.33 14.65
N THR A 430 -46.38 -22.51 15.24
CA THR A 430 -45.66 -22.92 16.46
C THR A 430 -44.22 -23.33 16.11
N SER A 431 -43.36 -23.38 17.13
CA SER A 431 -42.01 -23.91 16.99
C SER A 431 -42.02 -25.34 16.44
N ARG A 432 -41.08 -25.62 15.54
CA ARG A 432 -40.98 -26.94 14.87
C ARG A 432 -39.56 -27.32 14.54
N SER A 433 -39.30 -28.62 14.48
CA SER A 433 -38.02 -29.16 14.03
C SER A 433 -38.19 -29.80 12.67
N LEU A 434 -37.25 -29.52 11.77
CA LEU A 434 -37.19 -30.09 10.42
C LEU A 434 -35.78 -30.63 10.19
N SER A 435 -35.64 -31.69 9.37
CA SER A 435 -34.31 -32.22 9.04
C SER A 435 -34.23 -32.71 7.60
N ARG A 436 -33.03 -32.71 7.08
CA ARG A 436 -32.70 -33.26 5.78
C ARG A 436 -31.40 -34.05 5.87
N THR A 437 -31.39 -35.24 5.28
CA THR A 437 -30.19 -36.07 5.09
C THR A 437 -30.06 -36.40 3.62
N LEU A 438 -28.88 -36.16 3.02
CA LEU A 438 -28.60 -36.41 1.61
C LEU A 438 -27.22 -37.10 1.48
N PRO A 439 -27.15 -38.33 0.92
CA PRO A 439 -25.89 -38.88 0.49
C PRO A 439 -25.41 -38.14 -0.78
N ILE A 440 -24.11 -37.88 -0.85
CA ILE A 440 -23.45 -37.22 -1.98
C ILE A 440 -22.29 -38.10 -2.42
N ALA A 441 -22.26 -38.48 -3.68
CA ALA A 441 -21.17 -39.21 -4.28
C ALA A 441 -20.62 -38.44 -5.47
N SER A 442 -19.30 -38.32 -5.55
CA SER A 442 -18.66 -37.68 -6.70
C SER A 442 -17.37 -38.38 -7.09
N VAL A 443 -17.02 -38.28 -8.36
CA VAL A 443 -15.75 -38.77 -8.90
C VAL A 443 -15.20 -37.69 -9.81
N ASP A 444 -14.03 -37.18 -9.48
CA ASP A 444 -13.29 -36.22 -10.31
C ASP A 444 -12.06 -36.92 -10.89
N SER A 445 -11.88 -36.91 -12.18
CA SER A 445 -10.78 -37.59 -12.86
C SER A 445 -10.25 -36.73 -14.01
N GLY A 446 -8.96 -36.82 -14.24
CA GLY A 446 -8.31 -36.11 -15.32
C GLY A 446 -7.04 -36.79 -15.77
N LEU A 447 -6.66 -36.56 -17.01
CA LEU A 447 -5.39 -37.01 -17.58
C LEU A 447 -4.61 -35.76 -18.04
N THR A 448 -3.29 -35.89 -18.05
CA THR A 448 -2.40 -34.86 -18.57
C THR A 448 -1.51 -35.48 -19.63
N PHE A 449 -1.63 -34.99 -20.85
CA PHE A 449 -0.76 -35.32 -21.95
C PHE A 449 0.12 -34.11 -22.25
N GLU A 450 1.39 -34.37 -22.51
CA GLU A 450 2.37 -33.32 -22.80
C GLU A 450 3.06 -33.61 -24.12
N ARG A 451 3.37 -32.56 -24.86
CA ARG A 451 4.24 -32.62 -26.03
C ARG A 451 5.09 -31.36 -26.15
N ASP A 452 6.30 -31.53 -26.61
CA ASP A 452 7.12 -30.39 -27.01
C ASP A 452 6.54 -29.76 -28.29
N ASN A 453 6.52 -28.45 -28.32
CA ASN A 453 6.02 -27.66 -29.44
C ASN A 453 6.92 -26.46 -29.65
N THR A 454 6.86 -25.87 -30.83
CA THR A 454 7.57 -24.62 -31.13
C THR A 454 6.57 -23.61 -31.64
N LEU A 455 6.43 -22.49 -30.92
CA LEU A 455 5.55 -21.40 -31.28
C LEU A 455 6.37 -20.12 -31.48
N HIS A 456 6.29 -19.52 -32.68
CA HIS A 456 7.05 -18.32 -33.05
C HIS A 456 8.58 -18.45 -32.79
N GLY A 457 9.15 -19.65 -32.99
CA GLY A 457 10.58 -19.91 -32.80
C GLY A 457 11.01 -20.12 -31.34
N ARG A 458 10.08 -20.15 -30.37
CA ARG A 458 10.33 -20.49 -28.97
C ARG A 458 9.91 -21.92 -28.70
N SER A 459 10.74 -22.68 -27.99
CA SER A 459 10.40 -24.01 -27.50
C SER A 459 9.41 -23.89 -26.36
N MET A 460 8.28 -24.58 -26.43
CA MET A 460 7.20 -24.56 -25.43
C MET A 460 6.71 -25.98 -25.21
N THR A 461 6.24 -26.28 -23.99
CA THR A 461 5.52 -27.51 -23.71
C THR A 461 4.02 -27.27 -23.85
N GLN A 462 3.37 -28.00 -24.72
CA GLN A 462 1.91 -28.00 -24.86
C GLN A 462 1.31 -29.11 -24.03
N THR A 463 0.34 -28.78 -23.15
CA THR A 463 -0.46 -29.78 -22.45
C THR A 463 -1.84 -29.96 -23.09
N LEU A 464 -2.40 -31.14 -22.93
CA LEU A 464 -3.81 -31.45 -23.21
C LEU A 464 -4.36 -32.19 -21.98
N GLU A 465 -5.36 -31.58 -21.34
CA GLU A 465 -5.86 -31.99 -20.03
C GLU A 465 -7.37 -32.29 -20.09
N PRO A 466 -7.78 -33.48 -20.54
CA PRO A 466 -9.16 -33.90 -20.43
C PRO A 466 -9.52 -34.17 -18.96
N ARG A 467 -10.69 -33.70 -18.53
CA ARG A 467 -11.25 -33.88 -17.19
C ARG A 467 -12.68 -34.38 -17.27
N LEU A 468 -13.02 -35.34 -16.45
CA LEU A 468 -14.36 -35.88 -16.30
C LEU A 468 -14.76 -35.82 -14.83
N TYR A 469 -15.92 -35.20 -14.58
CA TYR A 469 -16.48 -35.08 -13.24
C TYR A 469 -17.91 -35.67 -13.23
N TYR A 470 -18.15 -36.62 -12.34
CA TYR A 470 -19.45 -37.18 -12.09
C TYR A 470 -19.92 -36.83 -10.67
N VAL A 471 -21.19 -36.45 -10.54
CA VAL A 471 -21.79 -36.20 -9.21
C VAL A 471 -23.21 -36.79 -9.17
N TYR A 472 -23.49 -37.47 -8.06
CA TYR A 472 -24.81 -38.00 -7.75
C TYR A 472 -25.30 -37.49 -6.39
N ILE A 473 -26.48 -36.86 -6.38
CA ILE A 473 -27.23 -36.39 -5.20
C ILE A 473 -28.71 -36.71 -5.45
N PRO A 474 -29.35 -37.55 -4.61
CA PRO A 474 -30.75 -37.92 -4.81
C PRO A 474 -31.66 -36.70 -4.65
N SER A 475 -32.78 -36.71 -5.39
CA SER A 475 -33.80 -35.68 -5.22
C SER A 475 -34.53 -35.84 -3.88
N LYS A 476 -34.71 -34.71 -3.18
CA LYS A 476 -35.49 -34.62 -1.96
C LYS A 476 -36.28 -33.33 -1.93
N ASP A 477 -37.54 -33.41 -1.52
CA ASP A 477 -38.36 -32.21 -1.35
C ASP A 477 -37.80 -31.35 -0.20
N GLN A 478 -37.56 -30.10 -0.49
CA GLN A 478 -37.01 -29.08 0.40
C GLN A 478 -37.92 -27.85 0.51
N SER A 479 -39.14 -27.94 -0.01
CA SER A 479 -40.08 -26.81 -0.07
C SER A 479 -40.50 -26.30 1.32
N THR A 480 -40.53 -27.21 2.30
CA THR A 480 -40.90 -26.87 3.71
C THR A 480 -39.73 -26.33 4.52
N LEU A 481 -38.49 -26.45 4.03
CA LEU A 481 -37.31 -25.97 4.73
C LEU A 481 -37.17 -24.45 4.59
N PRO A 482 -36.71 -23.73 5.63
CA PRO A 482 -36.46 -22.30 5.54
C PRO A 482 -35.37 -21.97 4.53
N ASN A 483 -35.31 -20.72 4.11
CA ASN A 483 -34.18 -20.17 3.39
C ASN A 483 -33.61 -18.97 4.17
N PHE A 484 -32.52 -19.17 4.89
CA PHE A 484 -31.88 -18.14 5.71
C PHE A 484 -30.81 -17.38 4.92
N ASP A 485 -29.95 -18.12 4.19
CA ASP A 485 -28.76 -17.54 3.56
C ASP A 485 -28.34 -18.21 2.25
N THR A 486 -29.21 -18.99 1.64
CA THR A 486 -28.91 -19.69 0.39
C THR A 486 -29.36 -18.90 -0.82
N SER A 487 -28.49 -18.77 -1.79
CA SER A 487 -28.74 -18.31 -3.15
C SER A 487 -28.08 -19.22 -4.17
N GLU A 488 -28.58 -19.22 -5.39
CA GLU A 488 -27.92 -19.91 -6.49
C GLU A 488 -26.68 -19.12 -6.91
N ASN A 489 -25.54 -19.82 -7.07
CA ASN A 489 -24.29 -19.20 -7.50
C ASN A 489 -24.36 -18.87 -9.01
N ASP A 490 -23.70 -17.80 -9.40
CA ASP A 490 -23.56 -17.45 -10.82
C ASP A 490 -22.84 -18.57 -11.57
N PHE A 491 -23.39 -18.93 -12.73
CA PHE A 491 -22.84 -19.98 -13.56
C PHE A 491 -21.46 -19.58 -14.12
N ASN A 492 -20.47 -20.40 -13.85
CA ASN A 492 -19.11 -20.24 -14.40
C ASN A 492 -18.45 -21.62 -14.57
N TYR A 493 -17.26 -21.64 -15.18
CA TYR A 493 -16.52 -22.88 -15.43
C TYR A 493 -16.26 -23.70 -14.15
N ALA A 494 -15.95 -23.06 -13.04
CA ALA A 494 -15.67 -23.75 -11.78
C ALA A 494 -16.93 -24.45 -11.22
N GLN A 495 -18.12 -23.86 -11.40
CA GLN A 495 -19.39 -24.44 -10.95
C GLN A 495 -19.74 -25.76 -11.63
N LEU A 496 -19.20 -26.03 -12.80
CA LEU A 496 -19.40 -27.32 -13.51
C LEU A 496 -18.80 -28.52 -12.76
N PHE A 497 -17.86 -28.26 -11.84
CA PHE A 497 -17.10 -29.28 -11.09
C PHE A 497 -17.37 -29.21 -9.59
N THR A 498 -18.54 -28.69 -9.19
CA THR A 498 -18.96 -28.62 -7.78
C THR A 498 -20.10 -29.58 -7.48
N GLU A 499 -20.20 -30.02 -6.23
CA GLU A 499 -21.28 -30.89 -5.76
C GLU A 499 -22.62 -30.13 -5.65
N ASN A 500 -22.57 -28.88 -5.20
CA ASN A 500 -23.75 -28.04 -4.97
C ASN A 500 -23.63 -26.70 -5.70
N ARG A 501 -24.66 -26.32 -6.45
CA ARG A 501 -24.73 -25.02 -7.14
C ARG A 501 -25.23 -23.87 -6.27
N PHE A 502 -25.70 -24.18 -5.07
CA PHE A 502 -26.17 -23.16 -4.12
C PHE A 502 -25.06 -22.78 -3.14
N SER A 503 -25.04 -21.52 -2.76
CA SER A 503 -24.32 -21.05 -1.56
C SER A 503 -25.11 -21.43 -0.30
N GLY A 504 -24.46 -21.38 0.87
CA GLY A 504 -25.09 -21.75 2.13
C GLY A 504 -25.50 -23.23 2.20
N TYR A 505 -26.40 -23.57 3.10
CA TYR A 505 -26.78 -24.97 3.35
C TYR A 505 -28.29 -25.24 3.35
N ASP A 506 -29.13 -24.22 3.02
CA ASP A 506 -30.58 -24.40 3.06
C ASP A 506 -31.11 -25.16 1.83
N ARG A 507 -30.40 -25.05 0.71
CA ARG A 507 -30.72 -25.76 -0.53
C ARG A 507 -29.53 -26.56 -1.02
N ILE A 508 -29.78 -27.79 -1.45
CA ILE A 508 -28.83 -28.65 -2.13
C ILE A 508 -29.53 -29.19 -3.38
N ASN A 509 -28.94 -29.01 -4.54
CA ASN A 509 -29.55 -29.50 -5.78
C ASN A 509 -29.51 -31.03 -5.87
N ALA A 510 -30.54 -31.62 -6.46
CA ALA A 510 -30.43 -32.98 -6.99
C ALA A 510 -29.47 -32.98 -8.17
N ALA A 511 -28.63 -34.01 -8.26
CA ALA A 511 -27.67 -34.16 -9.34
C ALA A 511 -27.53 -35.64 -9.74
N ASN A 512 -27.51 -35.89 -11.02
CA ASN A 512 -27.06 -37.15 -11.62
C ASN A 512 -26.48 -36.74 -12.99
N GLN A 513 -25.25 -36.22 -12.93
CA GLN A 513 -24.68 -35.56 -14.10
C GLN A 513 -23.20 -35.89 -14.28
N ILE A 514 -22.78 -35.88 -15.53
CA ILE A 514 -21.39 -35.94 -15.94
C ILE A 514 -21.03 -34.60 -16.58
N THR A 515 -19.90 -34.06 -16.17
CA THR A 515 -19.26 -32.90 -16.80
C THR A 515 -17.97 -33.37 -17.46
N ALA A 516 -17.79 -33.06 -18.73
CA ALA A 516 -16.56 -33.31 -19.47
C ALA A 516 -15.96 -31.97 -19.92
N ALA A 517 -14.65 -31.84 -19.75
CA ALA A 517 -13.91 -30.67 -20.19
C ALA A 517 -12.55 -31.06 -20.76
N VAL A 518 -12.02 -30.23 -21.63
CA VAL A 518 -10.65 -30.34 -22.17
C VAL A 518 -10.00 -28.99 -22.05
N THR A 519 -8.83 -28.95 -21.43
CA THR A 519 -7.99 -27.75 -21.35
C THR A 519 -6.70 -27.99 -22.13
N SER A 520 -6.22 -27.03 -22.87
CA SER A 520 -4.89 -27.04 -23.48
C SER A 520 -4.13 -25.80 -23.04
N ARG A 521 -2.88 -25.97 -22.62
CA ARG A 521 -2.00 -24.88 -22.19
C ARG A 521 -0.71 -24.92 -22.99
N MET A 522 -0.11 -23.76 -23.18
CA MET A 522 1.25 -23.58 -23.68
C MET A 522 2.08 -23.03 -22.52
N LEU A 523 3.12 -23.74 -22.15
CA LEU A 523 4.04 -23.41 -21.07
C LEU A 523 5.41 -23.10 -21.67
N ASP A 524 6.03 -21.98 -21.24
CA ASP A 524 7.36 -21.52 -21.64
C ASP A 524 8.42 -21.96 -20.62
#